data_8d9883751b6457e8c1c7119940bb8647
#
_entry.id   8d9883751b6457e8c1c7119940bb8647
#
_cell.length_a   1.000
_cell.length_b   1.000
_cell.length_c   1.000
_cell.angle_alpha   90.00
_cell.angle_beta   90.00
_cell.angle_gamma   90.00
#
_symmetry.space_group_name_H-M   'P 1'
#
loop_
_entity.id
_entity.type
_entity.pdbx_description
1 polymer ?
#
loop_
_entity_poly.entity_id
_entity_poly.type
_entity_poly.pdbx_seq_one_letter_code
_entity_poly.pdbx_strand_id
1 'polypeptide(L)'
;MRVSRFTFNMFGENTYILWDEVSKDATIIDPGMIDATDRNIIDEFIRKNDLKLSHLINTHMHIDHSFGISYIKEKYKLRLEANSDDQFLAQRLKEQATMFGIPISIDDLRIDGDLKDVDKLFVGNEELYVIHVPGHSPGGIVLYAPQSSFIISGDVLFNSSIGRTDLPGGNYSQLINAINSKLMILPRDTVVYPGHGPKTTIEQELHNNPYL
;
A
#
# COMPACT_ATOMS: atom_id res chain seq x y z
N MET A 1 -4.07 5.27 16.34
CA MET A 1 -2.99 5.16 15.30
C MET A 1 -2.87 6.47 14.54
N ARG A 2 -1.66 6.89 14.17
CA ARG A 2 -1.39 8.06 13.31
C ARG A 2 -1.06 7.61 11.89
N VAL A 3 -1.50 8.40 10.90
CA VAL A 3 -1.20 8.18 9.48
C VAL A 3 -0.35 9.33 8.98
N SER A 4 0.85 9.04 8.49
CA SER A 4 1.71 10.00 7.80
C SER A 4 1.85 9.60 6.35
N ARG A 5 1.53 10.52 5.42
CA ARG A 5 1.58 10.31 3.98
C ARG A 5 2.74 11.10 3.37
N PHE A 6 3.46 10.45 2.49
CA PHE A 6 4.51 11.03 1.65
C PHE A 6 4.17 10.71 0.19
N THR A 7 4.37 11.64 -0.70
CA THR A 7 4.11 11.42 -2.13
C THR A 7 5.43 11.45 -2.87
N PHE A 8 5.75 10.36 -3.56
CA PHE A 8 7.04 10.16 -4.22
C PHE A 8 6.88 9.83 -5.69
N ASN A 9 8.01 9.75 -6.37
CA ASN A 9 8.25 9.37 -7.75
C ASN A 9 7.38 10.09 -8.80
N MET A 10 7.61 9.75 -10.09
CA MET A 10 6.94 10.40 -11.21
C MET A 10 5.45 10.02 -11.35
N PHE A 11 5.01 8.98 -10.65
CA PHE A 11 3.61 8.54 -10.67
C PHE A 11 2.78 9.22 -9.57
N GLY A 12 3.41 9.95 -8.64
CA GLY A 12 2.74 10.57 -7.51
C GLY A 12 2.19 9.54 -6.53
N GLU A 13 2.93 8.46 -6.34
CA GLU A 13 2.58 7.38 -5.40
C GLU A 13 2.61 7.89 -3.95
N ASN A 14 1.70 7.39 -3.14
CA ASN A 14 1.57 7.70 -1.72
C ASN A 14 2.14 6.57 -0.84
N THR A 15 3.34 6.78 -0.34
CA THR A 15 3.94 5.97 0.73
C THR A 15 3.33 6.36 2.08
N TYR A 16 2.99 5.39 2.90
CA TYR A 16 2.42 5.63 4.23
C TYR A 16 3.32 5.12 5.35
N ILE A 17 3.35 5.87 6.46
CA ILE A 17 3.84 5.37 7.76
C ILE A 17 2.67 5.43 8.73
N LEU A 18 2.22 4.25 9.18
CA LEU A 18 1.31 4.09 10.31
C LEU A 18 2.13 3.96 11.59
N TRP A 19 1.74 4.67 12.65
CA TRP A 19 2.53 4.65 13.88
C TRP A 19 1.72 4.97 15.13
N ASP A 20 2.16 4.44 16.25
CA ASP A 20 1.62 4.70 17.58
C ASP A 20 2.47 5.73 18.33
N GLU A 21 1.83 6.78 18.86
CA GLU A 21 2.54 7.89 19.54
C GLU A 21 3.19 7.48 20.86
N VAL A 22 2.67 6.46 21.51
CA VAL A 22 3.14 6.03 22.84
C VAL A 22 4.27 5.01 22.71
N SER A 23 4.01 3.91 22.01
CA SER A 23 4.99 2.82 21.86
C SER A 23 6.10 3.15 20.86
N LYS A 24 5.86 4.10 19.94
CA LYS A 24 6.72 4.42 18.78
C LYS A 24 6.82 3.30 17.75
N ASP A 25 6.01 2.26 17.91
CA ASP A 25 5.89 1.20 16.91
C ASP A 25 5.30 1.74 15.60
N ALA A 26 5.86 1.32 14.47
CA ALA A 26 5.49 1.87 13.18
C ALA A 26 5.59 0.82 12.06
N THR A 27 4.79 1.03 11.03
CA THR A 27 4.74 0.21 9.82
C THR A 27 4.88 1.12 8.60
N ILE A 28 5.78 0.79 7.68
CA ILE A 28 5.89 1.47 6.38
C ILE A 28 5.15 0.67 5.31
N ILE A 29 4.35 1.36 4.49
CA ILE A 29 3.51 0.76 3.46
C ILE A 29 3.81 1.42 2.13
N ASP A 30 3.98 0.60 1.09
CA ASP A 30 4.24 1.00 -0.30
C ASP A 30 5.40 2.01 -0.40
N PRO A 31 6.65 1.62 -0.11
CA PRO A 31 7.77 2.55 -0.14
C PRO A 31 8.18 2.91 -1.57
N GLY A 32 7.62 4.00 -2.10
CA GLY A 32 7.84 4.49 -3.47
C GLY A 32 9.06 5.39 -3.66
N MET A 33 9.97 5.49 -2.68
CA MET A 33 11.14 6.36 -2.73
C MET A 33 12.11 5.94 -3.81
N ILE A 34 12.34 6.82 -4.80
CA ILE A 34 13.15 6.49 -5.96
C ILE A 34 14.64 6.83 -5.77
N ASP A 35 14.97 7.88 -5.06
CA ASP A 35 16.33 8.39 -4.91
C ASP A 35 16.74 8.66 -3.46
N ALA A 36 17.95 9.18 -3.27
CA ALA A 36 18.51 9.47 -1.96
C ALA A 36 17.77 10.63 -1.25
N THR A 37 17.20 11.57 -1.98
CA THR A 37 16.44 12.69 -1.42
C THR A 37 15.16 12.18 -0.78
N ASP A 38 14.42 11.35 -1.52
CA ASP A 38 13.19 10.72 -1.04
C ASP A 38 13.46 9.83 0.20
N ARG A 39 14.53 9.02 0.13
CA ARG A 39 14.94 8.15 1.25
C ARG A 39 15.28 8.95 2.50
N ASN A 40 15.97 10.09 2.35
CA ASN A 40 16.30 10.96 3.48
C ASN A 40 15.05 11.56 4.14
N ILE A 41 14.00 11.87 3.38
CA ILE A 41 12.72 12.36 3.94
C ILE A 41 12.12 11.33 4.90
N ILE A 42 12.07 10.07 4.48
CA ILE A 42 11.56 8.96 5.32
C ILE A 42 12.46 8.75 6.55
N ASP A 43 13.77 8.71 6.36
CA ASP A 43 14.73 8.52 7.45
C ASP A 43 14.65 9.62 8.52
N GLU A 44 14.57 10.88 8.06
CA GLU A 44 14.44 12.02 8.98
C GLU A 44 13.11 11.97 9.73
N PHE A 45 12.01 11.58 9.06
CA PHE A 45 10.72 11.44 9.72
C PHE A 45 10.78 10.36 10.81
N ILE A 46 11.32 9.18 10.50
CA ILE A 46 11.49 8.06 11.44
C ILE A 46 12.35 8.50 12.63
N ARG A 47 13.51 9.10 12.36
CA ARG A 47 14.44 9.57 13.39
C ARG A 47 13.83 10.68 14.28
N LYS A 48 13.17 11.68 13.68
CA LYS A 48 12.59 12.82 14.40
C LYS A 48 11.48 12.41 15.36
N ASN A 49 10.73 11.37 15.02
CA ASN A 49 9.63 10.86 15.82
C ASN A 49 10.02 9.66 16.69
N ASP A 50 11.30 9.24 16.64
CA ASP A 50 11.84 8.07 17.38
C ASP A 50 11.09 6.77 17.08
N LEU A 51 10.71 6.58 15.79
CA LEU A 51 9.90 5.44 15.38
C LEU A 51 10.72 4.16 15.24
N LYS A 52 10.09 3.04 15.55
CA LYS A 52 10.63 1.68 15.40
C LYS A 52 9.79 0.96 14.35
N LEU A 53 10.34 0.80 13.13
CA LEU A 53 9.65 0.05 12.10
C LEU A 53 9.62 -1.44 12.46
N SER A 54 8.42 -2.01 12.54
CA SER A 54 8.16 -3.44 12.78
C SER A 54 7.75 -4.19 11.51
N HIS A 55 7.13 -3.49 10.56
CA HIS A 55 6.65 -4.07 9.30
C HIS A 55 7.02 -3.22 8.08
N LEU A 56 7.30 -3.90 6.97
CA LEU A 56 7.40 -3.36 5.62
C LEU A 56 6.38 -4.08 4.76
N ILE A 57 5.29 -3.38 4.44
CA ILE A 57 4.15 -3.96 3.74
C ILE A 57 4.01 -3.33 2.35
N ASN A 58 3.70 -4.16 1.35
CA ASN A 58 3.20 -3.66 0.07
C ASN A 58 1.75 -4.06 -0.14
N THR A 59 0.91 -3.09 -0.52
CA THR A 59 -0.48 -3.35 -0.88
C THR A 59 -0.57 -4.19 -2.13
N HIS A 60 0.38 -4.03 -3.06
CA HIS A 60 0.55 -4.79 -4.28
C HIS A 60 1.96 -4.57 -4.86
N MET A 61 2.35 -5.33 -5.89
CA MET A 61 3.74 -5.35 -6.37
C MET A 61 3.92 -4.64 -7.73
N HIS A 62 3.19 -3.53 -7.99
CA HIS A 62 3.57 -2.64 -9.09
C HIS A 62 4.80 -1.82 -8.74
N ILE A 63 5.54 -1.43 -9.78
CA ILE A 63 6.89 -0.88 -9.64
C ILE A 63 6.94 0.42 -8.84
N ASP A 64 5.98 1.32 -9.03
CA ASP A 64 5.93 2.62 -8.37
C ASP A 64 5.73 2.53 -6.85
N HIS A 65 5.10 1.46 -6.36
CA HIS A 65 4.99 1.13 -4.94
C HIS A 65 6.21 0.37 -4.39
N SER A 66 7.18 0.03 -5.25
CA SER A 66 8.25 -0.92 -4.92
C SER A 66 9.67 -0.33 -4.92
N PHE A 67 9.87 0.91 -5.37
CA PHE A 67 11.21 1.50 -5.55
C PHE A 67 12.06 1.52 -4.29
N GLY A 68 11.46 1.74 -3.13
CA GLY A 68 12.16 1.87 -1.85
C GLY A 68 12.32 0.56 -1.07
N ILE A 69 11.71 -0.55 -1.52
CA ILE A 69 11.67 -1.81 -0.76
C ILE A 69 13.07 -2.30 -0.38
N SER A 70 13.98 -2.42 -1.35
CA SER A 70 15.34 -2.92 -1.10
C SER A 70 16.08 -2.06 -0.06
N TYR A 71 15.91 -0.74 -0.14
CA TYR A 71 16.49 0.20 0.81
C TYR A 71 15.96 0.00 2.24
N ILE A 72 14.63 -0.10 2.40
CA ILE A 72 14.01 -0.30 3.71
C ILE A 72 14.38 -1.67 4.29
N LYS A 73 14.34 -2.73 3.47
CA LYS A 73 14.77 -4.07 3.89
C LYS A 73 16.19 -4.07 4.45
N GLU A 74 17.11 -3.45 3.71
CA GLU A 74 18.52 -3.45 4.09
C GLU A 74 18.79 -2.59 5.32
N LYS A 75 18.25 -1.37 5.35
CA LYS A 75 18.52 -0.40 6.42
C LYS A 75 17.88 -0.78 7.74
N TYR A 76 16.61 -1.17 7.71
CA TYR A 76 15.82 -1.45 8.91
C TYR A 76 15.73 -2.93 9.26
N LYS A 77 16.38 -3.81 8.45
CA LYS A 77 16.39 -5.28 8.64
C LYS A 77 15.01 -5.90 8.69
N LEU A 78 14.12 -5.40 7.84
CA LEU A 78 12.74 -5.87 7.72
C LEU A 78 12.60 -6.90 6.61
N ARG A 79 11.50 -7.67 6.68
CA ARG A 79 11.05 -8.57 5.63
C ARG A 79 9.98 -7.87 4.80
N LEU A 80 9.95 -8.14 3.49
CA LEU A 80 8.86 -7.68 2.62
C LEU A 80 7.63 -8.55 2.87
N GLU A 81 6.55 -7.93 3.29
CA GLU A 81 5.24 -8.56 3.53
C GLU A 81 4.23 -8.07 2.50
N ALA A 82 3.65 -8.97 1.73
CA ALA A 82 2.62 -8.70 0.72
C ALA A 82 1.84 -10.00 0.45
N ASN A 83 0.79 -9.94 -0.33
CA ASN A 83 0.10 -11.15 -0.73
C ASN A 83 0.88 -11.91 -1.82
N SER A 84 1.04 -13.22 -1.65
CA SER A 84 1.87 -14.06 -2.52
C SER A 84 1.36 -14.21 -3.96
N ASP A 85 0.09 -13.88 -4.23
CA ASP A 85 -0.45 -13.89 -5.59
C ASP A 85 0.22 -12.83 -6.49
N ASP A 86 0.87 -11.82 -5.90
CA ASP A 86 1.70 -10.84 -6.61
C ASP A 86 3.18 -11.21 -6.72
N GLN A 87 3.59 -12.41 -6.30
CA GLN A 87 4.99 -12.84 -6.39
C GLN A 87 5.54 -12.74 -7.82
N PHE A 88 4.73 -13.01 -8.83
CA PHE A 88 5.14 -12.92 -10.23
C PHE A 88 5.43 -11.47 -10.66
N LEU A 89 4.73 -10.46 -10.08
CA LEU A 89 5.00 -9.03 -10.31
C LEU A 89 6.31 -8.62 -9.62
N ALA A 90 6.50 -9.06 -8.37
CA ALA A 90 7.73 -8.81 -7.62
C ALA A 90 8.99 -9.34 -8.32
N GLN A 91 8.88 -10.47 -9.01
CA GLN A 91 9.97 -11.10 -9.79
C GLN A 91 10.19 -10.46 -11.17
N ARG A 92 9.45 -9.43 -11.51
CA ARG A 92 9.50 -8.74 -12.82
C ARG A 92 9.58 -7.22 -12.69
N LEU A 93 10.13 -6.70 -11.61
CA LEU A 93 10.26 -5.26 -11.42
C LEU A 93 11.17 -4.62 -12.47
N LYS A 94 12.24 -5.31 -12.89
CA LYS A 94 13.09 -4.89 -14.02
C LYS A 94 12.32 -4.80 -15.35
N GLU A 95 11.45 -5.77 -15.59
CA GLU A 95 10.60 -5.80 -16.79
C GLU A 95 9.57 -4.67 -16.75
N GLN A 96 8.95 -4.41 -15.59
CA GLN A 96 8.05 -3.28 -15.39
C GLN A 96 8.78 -1.94 -15.60
N ALA A 97 9.99 -1.77 -15.07
CA ALA A 97 10.81 -0.56 -15.31
C ALA A 97 11.02 -0.32 -16.80
N THR A 98 11.34 -1.39 -17.55
CA THR A 98 11.54 -1.32 -19.01
C THR A 98 10.23 -0.96 -19.73
N MET A 99 9.11 -1.58 -19.35
CA MET A 99 7.79 -1.34 -19.94
C MET A 99 7.35 0.12 -19.79
N PHE A 100 7.62 0.72 -18.62
CA PHE A 100 7.27 2.12 -18.35
C PHE A 100 8.37 3.13 -18.73
N GLY A 101 9.48 2.66 -19.31
CA GLY A 101 10.60 3.54 -19.72
C GLY A 101 11.30 4.22 -18.54
N ILE A 102 11.32 3.58 -17.37
CA ILE A 102 11.91 4.16 -16.15
C ILE A 102 13.44 3.95 -16.16
N PRO A 103 14.23 5.02 -16.19
CA PRO A 103 15.68 4.92 -16.36
C PRO A 103 16.41 4.67 -15.01
N ILE A 104 15.91 3.76 -14.22
CA ILE A 104 16.53 3.39 -12.94
C ILE A 104 16.80 1.90 -12.87
N SER A 105 17.83 1.53 -12.10
CA SER A 105 18.08 0.13 -11.76
C SER A 105 17.23 -0.24 -10.54
N ILE A 106 16.42 -1.26 -10.68
CA ILE A 106 15.66 -1.89 -9.59
C ILE A 106 15.89 -3.41 -9.68
N ASP A 107 15.99 -4.05 -8.54
CA ASP A 107 16.11 -5.51 -8.49
C ASP A 107 14.75 -6.17 -8.40
N ASP A 108 14.62 -7.35 -9.03
CA ASP A 108 13.49 -8.22 -8.81
C ASP A 108 13.50 -8.71 -7.37
N LEU A 109 12.31 -8.79 -6.78
CA LEU A 109 12.14 -9.07 -5.36
C LEU A 109 11.44 -10.40 -5.13
N ARG A 110 11.58 -10.88 -3.90
CA ARG A 110 10.79 -11.97 -3.36
C ARG A 110 10.00 -11.46 -2.17
N ILE A 111 8.72 -11.83 -2.11
CA ILE A 111 7.87 -11.65 -0.94
C ILE A 111 8.35 -12.61 0.14
N ASP A 112 8.68 -12.09 1.32
CA ASP A 112 9.24 -12.88 2.43
C ASP A 112 8.15 -13.32 3.43
N GLY A 113 7.04 -12.57 3.50
CA GLY A 113 5.87 -12.85 4.35
C GLY A 113 4.59 -12.76 3.53
N ASP A 114 3.80 -13.84 3.51
CA ASP A 114 2.55 -13.91 2.78
C ASP A 114 1.40 -13.38 3.63
N LEU A 115 0.80 -12.27 3.21
CA LEU A 115 -0.37 -11.65 3.86
C LEU A 115 -1.65 -12.12 3.18
N LYS A 116 -2.53 -12.76 3.96
CA LYS A 116 -3.78 -13.34 3.49
C LYS A 116 -5.00 -12.59 3.99
N ASP A 117 -6.11 -12.82 3.33
CA ASP A 117 -7.42 -12.30 3.78
C ASP A 117 -7.66 -12.68 5.25
N VAL A 118 -8.15 -11.73 6.03
CA VAL A 118 -8.41 -11.80 7.48
C VAL A 118 -7.19 -11.92 8.40
N ASP A 119 -5.97 -11.87 7.87
CA ASP A 119 -4.78 -11.78 8.72
C ASP A 119 -4.80 -10.49 9.55
N LYS A 120 -4.15 -10.54 10.70
CA LYS A 120 -4.04 -9.43 11.63
C LYS A 120 -2.59 -9.08 11.89
N LEU A 121 -2.29 -7.80 11.75
CA LEU A 121 -1.04 -7.18 12.16
C LEU A 121 -1.33 -6.21 13.30
N PHE A 122 -0.29 -5.72 13.94
CA PHE A 122 -0.41 -4.73 15.01
C PHE A 122 0.50 -3.55 14.75
N VAL A 123 0.02 -2.34 15.09
CA VAL A 123 0.84 -1.14 15.20
C VAL A 123 0.58 -0.58 16.59
N GLY A 124 1.55 -0.74 17.48
CA GLY A 124 1.34 -0.54 18.91
C GLY A 124 0.27 -1.50 19.44
N ASN A 125 -0.83 -0.94 19.96
CA ASN A 125 -1.94 -1.72 20.51
C ASN A 125 -3.15 -1.82 19.57
N GLU A 126 -3.07 -1.26 18.36
CA GLU A 126 -4.19 -1.30 17.41
C GLU A 126 -4.02 -2.43 16.39
N GLU A 127 -5.13 -3.13 16.13
CA GLU A 127 -5.21 -4.17 15.10
C GLU A 127 -5.31 -3.53 13.70
N LEU A 128 -4.57 -4.10 12.76
CA LEU A 128 -4.62 -3.79 11.34
C LEU A 128 -5.00 -5.08 10.59
N TYR A 129 -6.20 -5.10 10.03
CA TYR A 129 -6.71 -6.26 9.30
C TYR A 129 -6.32 -6.22 7.83
N VAL A 130 -5.94 -7.35 7.29
CA VAL A 130 -5.70 -7.54 5.86
C VAL A 130 -7.01 -7.93 5.19
N ILE A 131 -7.40 -7.20 4.14
CA ILE A 131 -8.54 -7.52 3.28
C ILE A 131 -7.98 -7.77 1.87
N HIS A 132 -8.08 -8.98 1.36
CA HIS A 132 -7.66 -9.30 -0.01
C HIS A 132 -8.69 -8.78 -1.01
N VAL A 133 -8.28 -7.85 -1.88
CA VAL A 133 -9.14 -7.18 -2.89
C VAL A 133 -8.46 -7.29 -4.25
N PRO A 134 -8.53 -8.46 -4.90
CA PRO A 134 -7.89 -8.68 -6.19
C PRO A 134 -8.63 -7.98 -7.34
N GLY A 135 -7.89 -7.71 -8.42
CA GLY A 135 -8.46 -7.18 -9.68
C GLY A 135 -7.68 -6.04 -10.29
N HIS A 136 -7.05 -5.14 -9.51
CA HIS A 136 -5.98 -4.27 -9.99
C HIS A 136 -4.69 -5.09 -10.20
N SER A 137 -4.33 -5.85 -9.19
CA SER A 137 -3.39 -6.97 -9.25
C SER A 137 -4.02 -8.20 -8.61
N PRO A 138 -3.52 -9.42 -8.84
CA PRO A 138 -4.04 -10.62 -8.19
C PRO A 138 -3.86 -10.62 -6.67
N GLY A 139 -2.73 -10.09 -6.18
CA GLY A 139 -2.37 -10.01 -4.77
C GLY A 139 -2.73 -8.69 -4.10
N GLY A 140 -3.59 -7.87 -4.70
CA GLY A 140 -4.01 -6.59 -4.11
C GLY A 140 -4.63 -6.76 -2.73
N ILE A 141 -4.09 -6.06 -1.71
CA ILE A 141 -4.63 -6.03 -0.35
C ILE A 141 -4.95 -4.59 0.09
N VAL A 142 -5.92 -4.52 0.97
CA VAL A 142 -6.31 -3.30 1.71
C VAL A 142 -6.04 -3.54 3.18
N LEU A 143 -5.48 -2.56 3.87
CA LEU A 143 -5.23 -2.64 5.31
C LEU A 143 -6.28 -1.82 6.05
N TYR A 144 -7.03 -2.46 6.95
CA TYR A 144 -8.15 -1.83 7.68
C TYR A 144 -7.84 -1.69 9.16
N ALA A 145 -7.91 -0.46 9.66
CA ALA A 145 -7.75 -0.10 11.08
C ALA A 145 -9.10 0.29 11.69
N PRO A 146 -9.89 -0.64 12.23
CA PRO A 146 -11.25 -0.35 12.72
C PRO A 146 -11.30 0.63 13.89
N GLN A 147 -10.35 0.58 14.82
CA GLN A 147 -10.32 1.49 15.98
C GLN A 147 -10.03 2.93 15.56
N SER A 148 -9.28 3.14 14.49
CA SER A 148 -8.94 4.46 13.92
C SER A 148 -9.79 4.85 12.73
N SER A 149 -10.76 4.01 12.33
CA SER A 149 -11.75 4.23 11.25
C SER A 149 -11.12 4.62 9.91
N PHE A 150 -10.10 3.89 9.45
CA PHE A 150 -9.52 4.10 8.13
C PHE A 150 -9.09 2.81 7.44
N ILE A 151 -8.91 2.91 6.11
CA ILE A 151 -8.22 1.91 5.29
C ILE A 151 -7.06 2.54 4.52
N ILE A 152 -5.99 1.76 4.29
CA ILE A 152 -4.99 2.00 3.24
C ILE A 152 -5.39 1.12 2.06
N SER A 153 -5.85 1.73 0.99
CA SER A 153 -6.46 0.98 -0.12
C SER A 153 -5.50 0.60 -1.25
N GLY A 154 -4.25 1.09 -1.21
CA GLY A 154 -3.38 0.95 -2.38
C GLY A 154 -4.11 1.41 -3.64
N ASP A 155 -3.95 0.66 -4.73
CA ASP A 155 -4.56 0.97 -6.02
C ASP A 155 -5.90 0.24 -6.26
N VAL A 156 -6.66 0.04 -5.19
CA VAL A 156 -8.00 -0.56 -5.27
C VAL A 156 -9.08 0.51 -5.44
N LEU A 157 -9.13 1.47 -4.51
CA LEU A 157 -10.17 2.50 -4.43
C LEU A 157 -9.52 3.88 -4.27
N PHE A 158 -9.86 4.81 -5.16
CA PHE A 158 -9.41 6.19 -5.17
C PHE A 158 -10.58 7.16 -4.94
N ASN A 159 -10.25 8.43 -4.79
CA ASN A 159 -11.27 9.49 -4.77
C ASN A 159 -11.95 9.57 -6.13
N SER A 160 -13.22 9.17 -6.19
CA SER A 160 -14.07 9.13 -7.40
C SER A 160 -13.51 8.26 -8.54
N SER A 161 -12.71 7.23 -8.19
CA SER A 161 -12.12 6.31 -9.18
C SER A 161 -11.75 4.98 -8.54
N ILE A 162 -11.29 4.05 -9.39
CA ILE A 162 -10.76 2.73 -9.00
C ILE A 162 -9.43 2.47 -9.70
N GLY A 163 -8.69 1.47 -9.25
CA GLY A 163 -7.47 1.02 -9.90
C GLY A 163 -7.72 0.52 -11.33
N ARG A 164 -6.74 0.75 -12.21
CA ARG A 164 -6.76 0.17 -13.56
C ARG A 164 -6.68 -1.35 -13.52
N THR A 165 -7.23 -2.00 -14.54
CA THR A 165 -7.30 -3.47 -14.58
C THR A 165 -6.77 -4.06 -15.89
N ASP A 166 -6.04 -3.27 -16.66
CA ASP A 166 -5.48 -3.62 -17.96
C ASP A 166 -4.00 -4.04 -17.93
N LEU A 167 -3.39 -4.06 -16.73
CA LEU A 167 -2.04 -4.56 -16.50
C LEU A 167 -2.04 -6.09 -16.29
N PRO A 168 -0.87 -6.76 -16.37
CA PRO A 168 -0.78 -8.20 -16.19
C PRO A 168 -1.40 -8.69 -14.87
N GLY A 169 -2.36 -9.58 -14.95
CA GLY A 169 -3.12 -10.10 -13.80
C GLY A 169 -4.36 -9.30 -13.44
N GLY A 170 -4.60 -8.14 -14.10
CA GLY A 170 -5.77 -7.31 -13.85
C GLY A 170 -7.09 -7.93 -14.30
N ASN A 171 -8.17 -7.65 -13.56
CA ASN A 171 -9.52 -8.14 -13.84
C ASN A 171 -10.59 -7.17 -13.31
N TYR A 172 -11.24 -6.45 -14.22
CA TYR A 172 -12.23 -5.44 -13.86
C TYR A 172 -13.41 -5.98 -13.03
N SER A 173 -14.01 -7.08 -13.50
CA SER A 173 -15.17 -7.66 -12.81
C SER A 173 -14.82 -8.14 -11.40
N GLN A 174 -13.61 -8.69 -11.22
CA GLN A 174 -13.12 -9.13 -9.93
C GLN A 174 -12.92 -7.94 -8.99
N LEU A 175 -12.31 -6.84 -9.47
CA LEU A 175 -12.09 -5.62 -8.70
C LEU A 175 -13.41 -5.03 -8.20
N ILE A 176 -14.38 -4.81 -9.11
CA ILE A 176 -15.69 -4.26 -8.76
C ILE A 176 -16.43 -5.14 -7.75
N ASN A 177 -16.43 -6.45 -7.95
CA ASN A 177 -17.08 -7.38 -7.04
C ASN A 177 -16.43 -7.35 -5.65
N ALA A 178 -15.10 -7.30 -5.58
CA ALA A 178 -14.36 -7.26 -4.32
C ALA A 178 -14.56 -5.92 -3.59
N ILE A 179 -14.52 -4.78 -4.29
CA ILE A 179 -14.82 -3.47 -3.70
C ILE A 179 -16.22 -3.47 -3.09
N ASN A 180 -17.24 -3.85 -3.87
CA ASN A 180 -18.63 -3.82 -3.41
C ASN A 180 -18.88 -4.76 -2.22
N SER A 181 -18.33 -5.98 -2.25
CA SER A 181 -18.60 -6.99 -1.22
C SER A 181 -17.75 -6.81 0.04
N LYS A 182 -16.59 -6.18 -0.04
CA LYS A 182 -15.64 -6.09 1.08
C LYS A 182 -15.41 -4.69 1.61
N LEU A 183 -15.40 -3.66 0.74
CA LEU A 183 -15.11 -2.29 1.16
C LEU A 183 -16.38 -1.45 1.35
N MET A 184 -17.37 -1.57 0.46
CA MET A 184 -18.59 -0.77 0.56
C MET A 184 -19.52 -1.17 1.73
N ILE A 185 -19.21 -2.26 2.40
CA ILE A 185 -19.87 -2.71 3.64
C ILE A 185 -19.24 -2.15 4.92
N LEU A 186 -18.07 -1.49 4.81
CA LEU A 186 -17.40 -0.86 5.96
C LEU A 186 -18.20 0.35 6.46
N PRO A 187 -17.98 0.80 7.71
CA PRO A 187 -18.62 2.01 8.24
C PRO A 187 -18.42 3.19 7.28
N ARG A 188 -19.49 3.97 7.09
CA ARG A 188 -19.51 5.06 6.08
C ARG A 188 -18.47 6.14 6.32
N ASP A 189 -18.14 6.40 7.57
CA ASP A 189 -17.13 7.37 8.02
C ASP A 189 -15.69 6.87 7.89
N THR A 190 -15.49 5.61 7.45
CA THR A 190 -14.15 5.06 7.21
C THR A 190 -13.40 5.89 6.17
N VAL A 191 -12.26 6.45 6.58
CA VAL A 191 -11.38 7.22 5.70
C VAL A 191 -10.60 6.28 4.79
N VAL A 192 -10.55 6.59 3.50
CA VAL A 192 -9.78 5.85 2.49
C VAL A 192 -8.50 6.62 2.17
N TYR A 193 -7.36 6.01 2.40
CA TYR A 193 -6.04 6.49 2.03
C TYR A 193 -5.54 5.70 0.83
N PRO A 194 -5.61 6.25 -0.39
CA PRO A 194 -5.29 5.53 -1.63
C PRO A 194 -3.80 5.56 -1.98
N GLY A 195 -3.37 4.66 -2.85
CA GLY A 195 -2.02 4.63 -3.42
C GLY A 195 -1.66 5.87 -4.24
N HIS A 196 -2.66 6.55 -4.81
CA HIS A 196 -2.48 7.81 -5.55
C HIS A 196 -3.56 8.84 -5.22
N GLY A 197 -3.18 10.12 -5.30
CA GLY A 197 -4.11 11.24 -5.15
C GLY A 197 -4.59 11.49 -3.71
N PRO A 198 -5.71 12.21 -3.54
CA PRO A 198 -6.21 12.60 -2.24
C PRO A 198 -7.01 11.49 -1.55
N LYS A 199 -7.08 11.57 -0.22
CA LYS A 199 -7.98 10.71 0.58
C LYS A 199 -9.46 10.98 0.28
N THR A 200 -10.29 9.99 0.56
CA THR A 200 -11.76 10.06 0.49
C THR A 200 -12.40 9.32 1.68
N THR A 201 -13.67 8.99 1.61
CA THR A 201 -14.39 8.17 2.59
C THR A 201 -15.28 7.14 1.89
N ILE A 202 -15.62 6.06 2.59
CA ILE A 202 -16.56 5.07 2.06
C ILE A 202 -17.90 5.71 1.68
N GLU A 203 -18.41 6.65 2.48
CA GLU A 203 -19.64 7.38 2.16
C GLU A 203 -19.53 8.17 0.84
N GLN A 204 -18.41 8.90 0.64
CA GLN A 204 -18.22 9.67 -0.57
C GLN A 204 -18.16 8.78 -1.81
N GLU A 205 -17.47 7.64 -1.72
CA GLU A 205 -17.35 6.71 -2.86
C GLU A 205 -18.66 5.99 -3.16
N LEU A 206 -19.44 5.61 -2.15
CA LEU A 206 -20.79 5.04 -2.34
C LEU A 206 -21.75 5.96 -3.11
N HIS A 207 -21.57 7.29 -3.01
CA HIS A 207 -22.48 8.25 -3.61
C HIS A 207 -21.96 8.82 -4.94
N ASN A 208 -20.65 8.92 -5.11
CA ASN A 208 -20.06 9.75 -6.17
C ASN A 208 -19.11 8.98 -7.09
N ASN A 209 -18.73 7.74 -6.74
CA ASN A 209 -17.81 6.99 -7.58
C ASN A 209 -18.54 6.44 -8.82
N PRO A 210 -18.15 6.84 -10.04
CA PRO A 210 -18.87 6.44 -11.25
C PRO A 210 -18.70 4.97 -11.65
N TYR A 211 -17.87 4.22 -10.94
CA TYR A 211 -17.61 2.80 -11.20
C TYR A 211 -18.36 1.86 -10.25
N LEU A 212 -19.00 2.39 -9.19
CA LEU A 212 -19.64 1.60 -8.14
C LEU A 212 -21.15 1.74 -8.13
#